data_19f6dbea947acb42500202e48cee0dbe
#
_entry.id   19f6dbea947acb42500202e48cee0dbe
#
_cell.length_a   1.000
_cell.length_b   1.000
_cell.length_c   1.000
_cell.angle_alpha   90.00
_cell.angle_beta   90.00
_cell.angle_gamma   90.00
#
_symmetry.space_group_name_H-M   'P 1'
#
loop_
_entity.id
_entity.type
_entity.pdbx_description
1 polymer ?
#
loop_
_entity_poly.entity_id
_entity_poly.type
_entity_poly.pdbx_seq_one_letter_code
_entity_poly.pdbx_strand_id
1 'polypeptide(L)'
;MQSKILSSDRYIYNDSQSINFWHNLAKQYMPVKHNIMNEVKKNMKRLFGNSKNILGVKIRGTDYIKGQPKNHPVQPPVDMVISDVKIFDEKYKYDFIFFATEDEEIRNKFLSFFDKRVKTLSLKNVKLIKKYNDEVNEVLNNMKNYLMNIIILSKCLDIITSRTSGAAGIFVLTEGFRHYKTYYLVYY
;
A
#
# COMPACT_ATOMS: atom_id res chain seq x y z
N MET A 1 -21.21 19.60 -10.32
CA MET A 1 -20.50 19.02 -9.15
C MET A 1 -20.04 17.59 -9.36
N GLN A 2 -20.82 16.72 -10.00
CA GLN A 2 -20.46 15.31 -10.27
C GLN A 2 -19.25 15.11 -11.19
N SER A 3 -19.00 15.97 -12.16
CA SER A 3 -17.89 15.81 -13.11
C SER A 3 -16.51 16.04 -12.52
N LYS A 4 -16.38 16.79 -11.42
CA LYS A 4 -15.11 17.03 -10.73
C LYS A 4 -14.68 15.87 -9.80
N ILE A 5 -15.63 15.07 -9.35
CA ILE A 5 -15.39 13.96 -8.40
C ILE A 5 -14.79 12.74 -9.12
N LEU A 6 -15.12 12.56 -10.39
CA LEU A 6 -14.68 11.40 -11.19
C LEU A 6 -13.35 11.61 -11.90
N SER A 7 -12.76 12.79 -11.86
CA SER A 7 -11.70 13.13 -12.80
C SER A 7 -10.26 12.94 -12.35
N SER A 8 -9.94 12.59 -11.12
CA SER A 8 -8.57 12.18 -10.79
C SER A 8 -8.37 11.67 -9.35
N ASP A 9 -7.55 10.66 -9.18
CA ASP A 9 -6.91 10.20 -7.94
C ASP A 9 -6.32 11.33 -7.08
N ARG A 10 -6.18 12.52 -7.63
CA ARG A 10 -5.61 13.71 -6.99
C ARG A 10 -6.42 14.20 -5.80
N TYR A 11 -7.74 13.98 -5.80
CA TYR A 11 -8.63 14.49 -4.75
C TYR A 11 -8.62 13.66 -3.47
N ILE A 12 -8.39 12.35 -3.56
CA ILE A 12 -8.37 11.45 -2.39
C ILE A 12 -7.25 11.81 -1.42
N TYR A 13 -6.14 12.37 -1.91
CA TYR A 13 -4.96 12.67 -1.10
C TYR A 13 -4.90 14.09 -0.57
N ASN A 14 -5.84 14.95 -0.94
CA ASN A 14 -5.69 16.39 -0.72
C ASN A 14 -6.13 16.85 0.66
N ASP A 15 -7.12 16.20 1.25
CA ASP A 15 -7.67 16.60 2.53
C ASP A 15 -8.47 15.48 3.21
N SER A 16 -8.69 15.64 4.51
CA SER A 16 -9.42 14.66 5.33
C SER A 16 -10.90 14.55 4.94
N GLN A 17 -11.51 15.57 4.38
CA GLN A 17 -12.93 15.52 3.97
C GLN A 17 -13.09 14.60 2.76
N SER A 18 -12.19 14.71 1.77
CA SER A 18 -12.16 13.82 0.60
C SER A 18 -11.91 12.38 1.00
N ILE A 19 -10.96 12.13 1.91
CA ILE A 19 -10.68 10.79 2.44
C ILE A 19 -11.93 10.22 3.12
N ASN A 20 -12.56 10.96 4.02
CA ASN A 20 -13.76 10.54 4.73
C ASN A 20 -14.95 10.29 3.79
N PHE A 21 -15.15 11.14 2.79
CA PHE A 21 -16.19 10.94 1.79
C PHE A 21 -16.03 9.59 1.07
N TRP A 22 -14.84 9.33 0.53
CA TRP A 22 -14.56 8.10 -0.20
C TRP A 22 -14.59 6.87 0.70
N HIS A 23 -14.10 6.98 1.94
CA HIS A 23 -14.19 5.91 2.93
C HIS A 23 -15.64 5.50 3.20
N ASN A 24 -16.52 6.46 3.47
CA ASN A 24 -17.92 6.19 3.75
C ASN A 24 -18.64 5.57 2.55
N LEU A 25 -18.34 6.06 1.34
CA LEU A 25 -18.88 5.50 0.11
C LEU A 25 -18.43 4.03 -0.09
N ALA A 26 -17.15 3.76 0.09
CA ALA A 26 -16.61 2.40 -0.03
C ALA A 26 -17.19 1.46 1.04
N LYS A 27 -17.31 1.92 2.29
CA LYS A 27 -17.90 1.13 3.39
C LYS A 27 -19.34 0.74 3.10
N GLN A 28 -20.08 1.63 2.46
CA GLN A 28 -21.50 1.39 2.15
C GLN A 28 -21.68 0.49 0.93
N TYR A 29 -20.91 0.71 -0.14
CA TYR A 29 -21.17 0.07 -1.45
C TYR A 29 -20.14 -0.98 -1.86
N MET A 30 -18.98 -1.02 -1.19
CA MET A 30 -17.90 -1.95 -1.53
C MET A 30 -17.34 -2.66 -0.28
N PRO A 31 -18.19 -3.33 0.54
CA PRO A 31 -17.73 -3.98 1.75
C PRO A 31 -16.76 -5.11 1.42
N VAL A 32 -15.65 -5.15 2.12
CA VAL A 32 -14.69 -6.26 2.01
C VAL A 32 -15.32 -7.53 2.55
N LYS A 33 -15.24 -8.63 1.80
CA LYS A 33 -15.78 -9.94 2.20
C LYS A 33 -15.24 -10.37 3.57
N HIS A 34 -16.11 -10.94 4.39
CA HIS A 34 -15.79 -11.32 5.77
C HIS A 34 -14.59 -12.29 5.89
N ASN A 35 -14.48 -13.27 4.99
CA ASN A 35 -13.35 -14.20 4.96
C ASN A 35 -12.00 -13.48 4.73
N ILE A 36 -11.94 -12.48 3.85
CA ILE A 36 -10.74 -11.65 3.64
C ILE A 36 -10.41 -10.87 4.90
N MET A 37 -11.40 -10.25 5.54
CA MET A 37 -11.19 -9.50 6.79
C MET A 37 -10.68 -10.39 7.93
N ASN A 38 -11.15 -11.62 8.04
CA ASN A 38 -10.66 -12.58 9.02
C ASN A 38 -9.18 -12.94 8.78
N GLU A 39 -8.80 -13.15 7.53
CA GLU A 39 -7.40 -13.40 7.18
C GLU A 39 -6.51 -12.17 7.44
N VAL A 40 -6.99 -10.97 7.15
CA VAL A 40 -6.29 -9.72 7.50
C VAL A 40 -6.07 -9.65 9.02
N LYS A 41 -7.09 -9.86 9.83
CA LYS A 41 -6.98 -9.87 11.30
C LYS A 41 -5.96 -10.91 11.79
N LYS A 42 -6.00 -12.13 11.24
CA LYS A 42 -5.04 -13.20 11.56
C LYS A 42 -3.61 -12.80 11.22
N ASN A 43 -3.39 -12.23 10.03
CA ASN A 43 -2.07 -11.77 9.60
C ASN A 43 -1.58 -10.59 10.47
N MET A 44 -2.41 -9.60 10.75
CA MET A 44 -2.04 -8.49 11.63
C MET A 44 -1.65 -8.98 13.02
N LYS A 45 -2.41 -9.91 13.60
CA LYS A 45 -2.08 -10.51 14.90
C LYS A 45 -0.73 -11.24 14.86
N ARG A 46 -0.47 -12.01 13.79
CA ARG A 46 0.80 -12.73 13.60
C ARG A 46 1.99 -11.78 13.40
N LEU A 47 1.83 -10.69 12.65
CA LEU A 47 2.90 -9.78 12.27
C LEU A 47 3.23 -8.77 13.38
N PHE A 48 2.22 -8.27 14.08
CA PHE A 48 2.33 -7.10 14.98
C PHE A 48 1.87 -7.39 16.42
N GLY A 49 1.35 -8.58 16.70
CA GLY A 49 0.77 -8.87 18.01
C GLY A 49 -0.44 -7.97 18.29
N ASN A 50 -0.36 -7.18 19.37
CA ASN A 50 -1.38 -6.21 19.76
C ASN A 50 -0.99 -4.76 19.43
N SER A 51 0.19 -4.54 18.86
CA SER A 51 0.64 -3.19 18.54
C SER A 51 -0.26 -2.54 17.48
N LYS A 52 -0.51 -1.25 17.68
CA LYS A 52 -1.17 -0.36 16.73
C LYS A 52 -0.24 0.74 16.22
N ASN A 53 0.97 0.85 16.81
CA ASN A 53 1.97 1.84 16.44
C ASN A 53 2.80 1.36 15.24
N ILE A 54 2.19 1.34 14.06
CA ILE A 54 2.74 0.75 12.85
C ILE A 54 2.82 1.83 11.77
N LEU A 55 3.99 1.97 11.15
CA LEU A 55 4.17 2.74 9.92
C LEU A 55 3.92 1.83 8.71
N GLY A 56 2.97 2.17 7.88
CA GLY A 56 2.78 1.56 6.57
C GLY A 56 3.70 2.20 5.53
N VAL A 57 4.33 1.39 4.69
CA VAL A 57 5.16 1.87 3.58
C VAL A 57 4.81 1.08 2.33
N LYS A 58 4.44 1.78 1.24
CA LYS A 58 4.17 1.13 -0.05
C LYS A 58 4.96 1.78 -1.16
N ILE A 59 5.76 0.97 -1.85
CA ILE A 59 6.48 1.35 -3.07
C ILE A 59 6.01 0.45 -4.21
N ARG A 60 5.69 1.05 -5.35
CA ARG A 60 5.48 0.33 -6.61
C ARG A 60 6.81 0.14 -7.33
N GLY A 61 7.07 -1.05 -7.82
CA GLY A 61 8.36 -1.40 -8.43
C GLY A 61 8.30 -1.60 -9.93
N THR A 62 8.80 -2.70 -10.37
CA THR A 62 9.21 -3.20 -11.69
C THR A 62 8.56 -2.59 -12.92
N ASP A 63 7.25 -2.65 -13.03
CA ASP A 63 6.50 -2.19 -14.22
C ASP A 63 6.51 -0.67 -14.37
N TYR A 64 6.55 0.06 -13.26
CA TYR A 64 6.59 1.53 -13.25
C TYR A 64 8.01 2.06 -13.45
N ILE A 65 9.03 1.42 -12.86
CA ILE A 65 10.42 1.87 -12.94
C ILE A 65 11.06 1.48 -14.28
N LYS A 66 10.86 0.24 -14.73
CA LYS A 66 11.44 -0.30 -15.97
C LYS A 66 10.60 0.01 -17.20
N GLY A 67 9.26 -0.04 -17.07
CA GLY A 67 8.33 0.14 -18.17
C GLY A 67 7.96 1.60 -18.46
N GLN A 68 8.07 2.47 -17.46
CA GLN A 68 7.73 3.90 -17.53
C GLN A 68 6.45 4.16 -18.35
N PRO A 69 5.32 3.54 -17.98
CA PRO A 69 4.13 3.59 -18.79
C PRO A 69 3.59 5.02 -18.86
N LYS A 70 3.29 5.48 -20.08
CA LYS A 70 2.78 6.82 -20.34
C LYS A 70 1.56 7.14 -19.46
N ASN A 71 1.50 8.35 -18.92
CA ASN A 71 0.45 8.84 -18.03
C ASN A 71 0.38 8.12 -16.65
N HIS A 72 1.40 7.37 -16.28
CA HIS A 72 1.51 6.81 -14.94
C HIS A 72 2.47 7.61 -14.04
N PRO A 73 2.21 7.71 -12.73
CA PRO A 73 3.04 8.50 -11.84
C PRO A 73 4.45 7.92 -11.72
N VAL A 74 5.44 8.79 -11.82
CA VAL A 74 6.84 8.43 -11.56
C VAL A 74 7.00 7.97 -10.12
N GLN A 75 7.70 6.87 -9.92
CA GLN A 75 7.93 6.33 -8.58
C GLN A 75 9.12 6.99 -7.90
N PRO A 76 9.06 7.22 -6.58
CA PRO A 76 10.19 7.77 -5.84
C PRO A 76 11.38 6.79 -5.85
N PRO A 77 12.62 7.28 -5.92
CA PRO A 77 13.80 6.47 -5.67
C PRO A 77 13.71 5.79 -4.30
N VAL A 78 14.09 4.52 -4.21
CA VAL A 78 14.01 3.74 -2.96
C VAL A 78 14.77 4.42 -1.82
N ASP A 79 15.93 5.01 -2.11
CA ASP A 79 16.76 5.70 -1.11
C ASP A 79 16.06 6.92 -0.50
N MET A 80 15.26 7.64 -1.32
CA MET A 80 14.42 8.74 -0.82
C MET A 80 13.37 8.21 0.17
N VAL A 81 12.72 7.09 -0.17
CA VAL A 81 11.71 6.50 0.73
C VAL A 81 12.36 5.99 2.01
N ILE A 82 13.53 5.34 1.93
CA ILE A 82 14.30 4.88 3.10
C ILE A 82 14.64 6.06 4.02
N SER A 83 15.11 7.18 3.44
CA SER A 83 15.40 8.40 4.20
C SER A 83 14.17 8.94 4.93
N ASP A 84 13.03 9.02 4.23
CA ASP A 84 11.79 9.49 4.82
C ASP A 84 11.26 8.56 5.93
N VAL A 85 11.39 7.25 5.73
CA VAL A 85 11.01 6.26 6.75
C VAL A 85 11.87 6.41 8.00
N LYS A 86 13.19 6.66 7.85
CA LYS A 86 14.08 6.93 8.99
C LYS A 86 13.64 8.19 9.76
N ILE A 87 13.34 9.27 9.05
CA ILE A 87 12.87 10.53 9.66
C ILE A 87 11.56 10.29 10.44
N PHE A 88 10.61 9.56 9.84
CA PHE A 88 9.36 9.23 10.51
C PHE A 88 9.59 8.34 11.73
N ASP A 89 10.42 7.30 11.60
CA ASP A 89 10.72 6.39 12.70
C ASP A 89 11.46 7.07 13.85
N GLU A 90 12.42 7.92 13.56
CA GLU A 90 13.12 8.74 14.57
C GLU A 90 12.17 9.66 15.34
N LYS A 91 11.20 10.25 14.64
CA LYS A 91 10.24 11.19 15.24
C LYS A 91 9.14 10.50 16.02
N TYR A 92 8.58 9.40 15.48
CA TYR A 92 7.34 8.80 16.02
C TYR A 92 7.54 7.47 16.71
N LYS A 93 8.74 6.86 16.63
CA LYS A 93 9.17 5.64 17.34
C LYS A 93 8.20 4.47 17.13
N TYR A 94 8.04 4.01 15.89
CA TYR A 94 7.14 2.90 15.57
C TYR A 94 7.62 1.57 16.15
N ASP A 95 6.66 0.75 16.59
CA ASP A 95 6.94 -0.63 17.01
C ASP A 95 7.28 -1.51 15.82
N PHE A 96 6.57 -1.29 14.70
CA PHE A 96 6.75 -2.02 13.46
C PHE A 96 6.64 -1.12 12.22
N ILE A 97 7.29 -1.54 11.15
CA ILE A 97 7.15 -0.98 9.80
C ILE A 97 6.54 -2.07 8.92
N PHE A 98 5.36 -1.84 8.38
CA PHE A 98 4.77 -2.76 7.40
C PHE A 98 5.12 -2.30 6.00
N PHE A 99 5.97 -3.08 5.33
CA PHE A 99 6.46 -2.74 4.00
C PHE A 99 5.82 -3.61 2.92
N ALA A 100 5.23 -2.98 1.90
CA ALA A 100 4.59 -3.65 0.78
C ALA A 100 5.17 -3.17 -0.56
N THR A 101 5.70 -4.11 -1.31
CA THR A 101 6.17 -3.95 -2.69
C THR A 101 6.04 -5.28 -3.42
N GLU A 102 5.82 -5.25 -4.72
CA GLU A 102 5.87 -6.42 -5.59
C GLU A 102 7.29 -6.67 -6.13
N ASP A 103 8.21 -5.73 -5.95
CA ASP A 103 9.58 -5.80 -6.44
C ASP A 103 10.52 -6.41 -5.39
N GLU A 104 11.17 -7.51 -5.75
CA GLU A 104 12.05 -8.24 -4.83
C GLU A 104 13.37 -7.49 -4.56
N GLU A 105 13.89 -6.81 -5.56
CA GLU A 105 15.12 -6.00 -5.44
C GLU A 105 14.89 -4.83 -4.47
N ILE A 106 13.79 -4.11 -4.65
CA ILE A 106 13.36 -3.04 -3.76
C ILE A 106 13.14 -3.58 -2.35
N ARG A 107 12.47 -4.73 -2.21
CA ARG A 107 12.23 -5.36 -0.91
C ARG A 107 13.53 -5.68 -0.19
N ASN A 108 14.46 -6.33 -0.87
CA ASN A 108 15.74 -6.72 -0.29
C ASN A 108 16.57 -5.50 0.09
N LYS A 109 16.61 -4.48 -0.76
CA LYS A 109 17.26 -3.22 -0.48
C LYS A 109 16.64 -2.55 0.75
N PHE A 110 15.31 -2.45 0.83
CA PHE A 110 14.63 -1.85 1.98
C PHE A 110 14.92 -2.61 3.28
N LEU A 111 14.85 -3.94 3.25
CA LEU A 111 15.11 -4.79 4.42
C LEU A 111 16.56 -4.69 4.92
N SER A 112 17.54 -4.39 4.06
CA SER A 112 18.94 -4.22 4.46
C SER A 112 19.19 -2.96 5.32
N PHE A 113 18.28 -1.98 5.27
CA PHE A 113 18.40 -0.72 6.03
C PHE A 113 17.68 -0.73 7.37
N PHE A 114 16.77 -1.66 7.58
CA PHE A 114 15.94 -1.72 8.78
C PHE A 114 16.08 -3.09 9.46
N ASP A 115 15.80 -3.10 10.75
CA ASP A 115 15.92 -4.28 11.62
C ASP A 115 14.70 -5.23 11.48
N LYS A 116 14.61 -6.17 12.43
CA LYS A 116 13.51 -7.16 12.52
C LYS A 116 12.11 -6.56 12.71
N ARG A 117 12.00 -5.25 12.93
CA ARG A 117 10.70 -4.55 13.05
C ARG A 117 9.98 -4.43 11.71
N VAL A 118 10.70 -4.57 10.58
CA VAL A 118 10.05 -4.59 9.27
C VAL A 118 9.33 -5.90 9.06
N LYS A 119 8.05 -5.79 8.70
CA LYS A 119 7.17 -6.92 8.39
C LYS A 119 6.64 -6.78 6.97
N THR A 120 6.53 -7.90 6.27
CA THR A 120 5.99 -7.97 4.90
C THR A 120 4.99 -9.11 4.78
N LEU A 121 4.02 -8.97 3.87
CA LEU A 121 3.35 -10.13 3.27
C LEU A 121 3.95 -10.35 1.88
N SER A 122 4.31 -11.60 1.58
CA SER A 122 4.89 -11.94 0.29
C SER A 122 3.89 -11.64 -0.84
N LEU A 123 4.30 -10.76 -1.74
CA LEU A 123 3.71 -10.64 -3.07
C LEU A 123 4.66 -11.36 -4.00
N LYS A 124 4.25 -12.51 -4.53
CA LYS A 124 5.00 -13.16 -5.60
C LYS A 124 4.76 -12.35 -6.88
N ASN A 125 5.82 -12.05 -7.62
CA ASN A 125 5.68 -11.51 -8.97
C ASN A 125 4.90 -12.52 -9.80
N VAL A 126 3.75 -12.10 -10.34
CA VAL A 126 3.03 -12.87 -11.35
C VAL A 126 3.88 -12.80 -12.61
N LYS A 127 4.73 -13.79 -12.84
CA LYS A 127 5.32 -13.99 -14.16
C LYS A 127 4.19 -14.27 -15.12
N LEU A 128 4.12 -13.54 -16.23
CA LEU A 128 3.16 -13.75 -17.31
C LEU A 128 3.11 -15.24 -17.69
N ILE A 129 2.00 -15.80 -17.60
CA ILE A 129 1.57 -17.15 -17.30
C ILE A 129 1.62 -18.08 -18.50
N LYS A 130 2.03 -19.32 -18.32
CA LYS A 130 2.14 -20.32 -19.40
C LYS A 130 1.20 -21.53 -19.33
N LYS A 131 0.36 -21.73 -18.30
CA LYS A 131 -0.61 -22.83 -18.24
C LYS A 131 -1.91 -22.46 -17.51
N TYR A 132 -3.05 -22.74 -18.14
CA TYR A 132 -4.34 -22.13 -17.83
C TYR A 132 -4.97 -22.48 -16.47
N ASN A 133 -4.76 -23.63 -15.87
CA ASN A 133 -5.48 -24.05 -14.65
C ASN A 133 -4.73 -23.80 -13.32
N ASP A 134 -3.44 -24.08 -13.25
CA ASP A 134 -2.61 -23.73 -12.06
C ASP A 134 -2.46 -22.22 -11.91
N GLU A 135 -2.57 -21.55 -13.00
CA GLU A 135 -2.47 -20.12 -13.24
C GLU A 135 -3.61 -19.33 -12.62
N VAL A 136 -4.86 -19.77 -12.77
CA VAL A 136 -6.03 -19.08 -12.20
C VAL A 136 -5.93 -19.03 -10.68
N ASN A 137 -5.54 -20.12 -10.03
CA ASN A 137 -5.38 -20.17 -8.59
C ASN A 137 -4.22 -19.29 -8.10
N GLU A 138 -3.11 -19.25 -8.86
CA GLU A 138 -1.97 -18.38 -8.53
C GLU A 138 -2.34 -16.90 -8.69
N VAL A 139 -3.02 -16.53 -9.78
CA VAL A 139 -3.53 -15.17 -10.00
C VAL A 139 -4.49 -14.76 -8.89
N LEU A 140 -5.47 -15.60 -8.55
CA LEU A 140 -6.42 -15.32 -7.49
C LEU A 140 -5.73 -15.14 -6.11
N ASN A 141 -4.75 -15.99 -5.81
CA ASN A 141 -3.95 -15.86 -4.56
C ASN A 141 -3.13 -14.58 -4.54
N ASN A 142 -2.55 -14.17 -5.67
CA ASN A 142 -1.79 -12.93 -5.77
C ASN A 142 -2.70 -11.71 -5.65
N MET A 143 -3.87 -11.72 -6.29
CA MET A 143 -4.88 -10.65 -6.13
C MET A 143 -5.37 -10.55 -4.68
N LYS A 144 -5.62 -11.69 -4.04
CA LYS A 144 -5.99 -11.76 -2.62
C LYS A 144 -4.90 -11.19 -1.72
N ASN A 145 -3.63 -11.59 -1.94
CA ASN A 145 -2.49 -11.08 -1.19
C ASN A 145 -2.30 -9.57 -1.41
N TYR A 146 -2.49 -9.09 -2.65
CA TYR A 146 -2.44 -7.67 -2.95
C TYR A 146 -3.53 -6.91 -2.18
N LEU A 147 -4.77 -7.38 -2.20
CA LEU A 147 -5.88 -6.78 -1.45
C LEU A 147 -5.61 -6.79 0.07
N MET A 148 -5.09 -7.89 0.61
CA MET A 148 -4.72 -7.96 2.04
C MET A 148 -3.64 -6.93 2.39
N ASN A 149 -2.62 -6.73 1.54
CA ASN A 149 -1.62 -5.68 1.76
C ASN A 149 -2.25 -4.29 1.79
N ILE A 150 -3.16 -3.97 0.86
CA ILE A 150 -3.89 -2.69 0.84
C ILE A 150 -4.69 -2.49 2.12
N ILE A 151 -5.41 -3.52 2.58
CA ILE A 151 -6.20 -3.44 3.81
C ILE A 151 -5.30 -3.30 5.05
N ILE A 152 -4.19 -4.02 5.14
CA ILE A 152 -3.26 -3.88 6.28
C ILE A 152 -2.66 -2.48 6.30
N LEU A 153 -2.23 -1.97 5.13
CA LEU A 153 -1.70 -0.60 5.01
C LEU A 153 -2.74 0.44 5.45
N SER A 154 -4.01 0.25 5.10
CA SER A 154 -5.08 1.17 5.51
C SER A 154 -5.36 1.19 7.02
N LYS A 155 -4.86 0.19 7.76
CA LYS A 155 -4.99 0.06 9.22
C LYS A 155 -3.72 0.43 9.99
N CYS A 156 -2.67 0.84 9.30
CA CYS A 156 -1.49 1.40 9.93
C CYS A 156 -1.82 2.78 10.54
N LEU A 157 -1.05 3.19 11.54
CA LEU A 157 -1.24 4.47 12.21
C LEU A 157 -0.83 5.63 11.32
N ASP A 158 0.27 5.46 10.58
CA ASP A 158 0.81 6.42 9.63
C ASP A 158 1.17 5.71 8.31
N ILE A 159 1.28 6.44 7.19
CA ILE A 159 1.56 5.87 5.87
C ILE A 159 2.53 6.72 5.06
N ILE A 160 3.45 6.05 4.36
CA ILE A 160 4.30 6.62 3.31
C ILE A 160 4.03 5.84 2.02
N THR A 161 3.61 6.52 0.96
CA THR A 161 3.28 5.85 -0.31
C THR A 161 3.42 6.80 -1.51
N SER A 162 3.56 6.22 -2.70
CA SER A 162 3.43 6.97 -3.96
C SER A 162 1.97 7.02 -4.41
N ARG A 163 1.63 7.99 -5.25
CA ARG A 163 0.27 8.14 -5.81
C ARG A 163 0.04 7.12 -6.92
N THR A 164 -0.50 5.98 -6.55
CA THR A 164 -0.90 4.91 -7.47
C THR A 164 -2.33 4.47 -7.18
N SER A 165 -2.94 3.70 -8.07
CA SER A 165 -4.28 3.10 -7.84
C SER A 165 -4.35 2.29 -6.54
N GLY A 166 -3.27 1.57 -6.23
CA GLY A 166 -3.19 0.83 -4.96
C GLY A 166 -3.13 1.76 -3.73
N ALA A 167 -2.48 2.92 -3.86
CA ALA A 167 -2.49 3.93 -2.80
C ALA A 167 -3.89 4.55 -2.64
N ALA A 168 -4.62 4.81 -3.73
CA ALA A 168 -6.01 5.22 -3.66
C ALA A 168 -6.86 4.24 -2.84
N GLY A 169 -6.70 2.92 -3.08
CA GLY A 169 -7.36 1.87 -2.30
C GLY A 169 -7.04 1.94 -0.80
N ILE A 170 -5.79 2.26 -0.42
CA ILE A 170 -5.39 2.44 0.99
C ILE A 170 -6.17 3.60 1.62
N PHE A 171 -6.22 4.75 0.94
CA PHE A 171 -6.91 5.94 1.45
C PHE A 171 -8.43 5.78 1.49
N VAL A 172 -9.01 5.04 0.56
CA VAL A 172 -10.44 4.70 0.56
C VAL A 172 -10.81 3.77 1.72
N LEU A 173 -9.92 2.86 2.13
CA LEU A 173 -10.19 1.88 3.18
C LEU A 173 -9.77 2.32 4.58
N THR A 174 -9.02 3.41 4.73
CA THR A 174 -8.58 3.88 6.05
C THR A 174 -9.71 4.59 6.80
N GLU A 175 -9.68 4.46 8.13
CA GLU A 175 -10.50 5.27 9.05
C GLU A 175 -9.81 6.61 9.40
N GLY A 176 -8.59 6.82 8.88
CA GLY A 176 -7.75 8.00 9.07
C GLY A 176 -6.31 7.63 9.41
N PHE A 177 -5.39 8.43 8.93
CA PHE A 177 -3.99 8.36 9.33
C PHE A 177 -3.68 9.54 10.23
N ARG A 178 -2.85 9.32 11.26
CA ARG A 178 -2.33 10.40 12.11
C ARG A 178 -1.42 11.33 11.28
N HIS A 179 -0.51 10.71 10.50
CA HIS A 179 0.33 11.40 9.53
C HIS A 179 0.42 10.56 8.25
N TYR A 180 0.57 11.25 7.11
CA TYR A 180 0.83 10.55 5.86
C TYR A 180 1.76 11.37 4.97
N LYS A 181 2.56 10.68 4.16
CA LYS A 181 3.38 11.26 3.11
C LYS A 181 3.08 10.57 1.80
N THR A 182 2.71 11.35 0.78
CA THR A 182 2.53 10.85 -0.58
C THR A 182 3.53 11.52 -1.52
N TYR A 183 4.20 10.69 -2.33
CA TYR A 183 5.07 11.22 -3.37
C TYR A 183 4.24 11.58 -4.59
N TYR A 184 4.35 12.82 -5.00
CA TYR A 184 3.82 13.33 -6.26
C TYR A 184 5.00 13.80 -7.11
N LEU A 185 5.62 12.83 -7.76
CA LEU A 185 6.56 13.09 -8.84
C LEU A 185 5.74 13.15 -10.13
N VAL A 186 6.23 13.81 -11.15
CA VAL A 186 5.53 13.97 -12.45
C VAL A 186 5.10 12.62 -13.06
N TYR A 187 4.30 12.67 -14.12
CA TYR A 187 3.96 11.48 -14.92
C TYR A 187 5.03 11.24 -15.99
N TYR A 188 5.22 9.96 -16.37
CA TYR A 188 6.05 9.58 -17.51
C TYR A 188 5.46 10.06 -18.84
#